data_dc874cc346c0469b8949d9bfec268d4b
#
_entry.id   dc874cc346c0469b8949d9bfec268d4b
#
_cell.length_a   1.000
_cell.length_b   1.000
_cell.length_c   1.000
_cell.angle_alpha   90.00
_cell.angle_beta   90.00
_cell.angle_gamma   90.00
#
_symmetry.space_group_name_H-M   'P 1'
#
loop_
_entity.id
_entity.type
_entity.pdbx_description
1 polymer ?
#
loop_
_entity_poly.entity_id
_entity_poly.type
_entity_poly.pdbx_seq_one_letter_code
_entity_poly.pdbx_strand_id
1 'polypeptide(L)'
;MLAIRLMENAGWLKIDRYTDEVSAADYDAILLPGGCWNPDALRADEPARALVRAMHAAGKPTCAICHGQWVMVSAKILKGRRATAVWNIQIDLENAGATVLDEPCVVDGNLITARFPYDLPRLIAAMVGQLLAAAR
;
A
#
# COMPACT_ATOMS: atom_id res chain seq x y z
N MET A 1 -13.07 -13.25 2.25
CA MET A 1 -12.94 -11.82 2.61
C MET A 1 -14.16 -11.05 2.13
N LEU A 2 -14.74 -10.19 2.97
CA LEU A 2 -15.86 -9.33 2.58
C LEU A 2 -15.33 -8.12 1.79
N ALA A 3 -15.89 -7.88 0.60
CA ALA A 3 -15.63 -6.67 -0.16
C ALA A 3 -16.68 -5.62 0.19
N ILE A 4 -16.23 -4.36 0.38
CA ILE A 4 -17.09 -3.23 0.73
C ILE A 4 -16.91 -2.13 -0.31
N ARG A 5 -18.03 -1.60 -0.80
CA ARG A 5 -18.07 -0.41 -1.66
C ARG A 5 -18.63 0.75 -0.84
N LEU A 6 -17.75 1.65 -0.37
CA LEU A 6 -18.07 2.69 0.60
C LEU A 6 -18.65 2.06 1.88
N MET A 7 -19.94 2.17 2.10
CA MET A 7 -20.65 1.63 3.27
C MET A 7 -21.51 0.40 2.93
N GLU A 8 -21.46 -0.07 1.70
CA GLU A 8 -22.28 -1.17 1.20
C GLU A 8 -21.46 -2.44 1.05
N ASN A 9 -22.09 -3.58 1.32
CA ASN A 9 -21.50 -4.89 1.05
C ASN A 9 -21.42 -5.10 -0.47
N ALA A 10 -20.23 -5.32 -1.00
CA ALA A 10 -19.98 -5.56 -2.42
C ALA A 10 -19.76 -7.05 -2.76
N GLY A 11 -20.01 -7.95 -1.80
CA GLY A 11 -19.86 -9.39 -1.98
C GLY A 11 -18.63 -9.97 -1.29
N TRP A 12 -18.31 -11.21 -1.63
CA TRP A 12 -17.22 -11.97 -1.06
C TRP A 12 -16.10 -12.17 -2.07
N LEU A 13 -14.87 -11.95 -1.64
CA LEU A 13 -13.67 -12.31 -2.40
C LEU A 13 -13.05 -13.57 -1.79
N LYS A 14 -12.64 -14.49 -2.66
CA LYS A 14 -11.85 -15.64 -2.24
C LYS A 14 -10.49 -15.17 -1.74
N ILE A 15 -10.03 -15.73 -0.62
CA ILE A 15 -8.66 -15.59 -0.18
C ILE A 15 -7.86 -16.72 -0.82
N ASP A 16 -6.80 -16.38 -1.55
CA ASP A 16 -5.95 -17.37 -2.20
C ASP A 16 -4.83 -17.84 -1.28
N ARG A 17 -4.26 -16.92 -0.48
CA ARG A 17 -3.18 -17.18 0.49
C ARG A 17 -3.34 -16.31 1.72
N TYR A 18 -2.83 -16.78 2.84
CA TYR A 18 -2.66 -15.97 4.05
C TYR A 18 -1.27 -15.32 4.07
N THR A 19 -1.10 -14.25 4.84
CA THR A 19 0.12 -13.46 4.91
C THR A 19 1.32 -14.22 5.47
N ASP A 20 1.09 -15.23 6.29
CA ASP A 20 2.09 -16.13 6.87
C ASP A 20 2.49 -17.31 5.96
N GLU A 21 1.77 -17.50 4.85
CA GLU A 21 2.02 -18.56 3.85
C GLU A 21 2.87 -18.10 2.66
N VAL A 22 3.22 -16.81 2.60
CA VAL A 22 3.84 -16.20 1.42
C VAL A 22 5.12 -15.46 1.76
N SER A 23 6.00 -15.33 0.79
CA SER A 23 7.23 -14.55 0.91
C SER A 23 7.33 -13.48 -0.16
N ALA A 24 8.20 -12.48 0.06
CA ALA A 24 8.47 -11.44 -0.92
C ALA A 24 9.07 -12.01 -2.23
N ALA A 25 9.66 -13.20 -2.20
CA ALA A 25 10.20 -13.85 -3.41
C ALA A 25 9.09 -14.32 -4.37
N ASP A 26 7.89 -14.55 -3.86
CA ASP A 26 6.78 -15.12 -4.64
C ASP A 26 6.05 -14.09 -5.52
N TYR A 27 6.34 -12.79 -5.32
CA TYR A 27 5.61 -11.69 -5.97
C TYR A 27 6.54 -10.62 -6.52
N ASP A 28 6.10 -9.92 -7.56
CA ASP A 28 6.83 -8.82 -8.18
C ASP A 28 6.41 -7.44 -7.69
N ALA A 29 5.23 -7.33 -7.07
CA ALA A 29 4.73 -6.10 -6.46
C ALA A 29 3.78 -6.41 -5.29
N ILE A 30 3.56 -5.44 -4.41
CA ILE A 30 2.51 -5.48 -3.39
C ILE A 30 1.62 -4.26 -3.52
N LEU A 31 0.31 -4.47 -3.45
CA LEU A 31 -0.69 -3.41 -3.39
C LEU A 31 -1.51 -3.55 -2.10
N LEU A 32 -1.50 -2.50 -1.29
CA LEU A 32 -2.25 -2.37 -0.05
C LEU A 32 -3.53 -1.56 -0.32
N PRO A 33 -4.68 -2.20 -0.42
CA PRO A 33 -5.94 -1.51 -0.65
C PRO A 33 -6.38 -0.71 0.58
N GLY A 34 -7.26 0.24 0.37
CA GLY A 34 -7.82 1.08 1.41
C GLY A 34 -9.01 0.45 2.14
N GLY A 35 -9.94 1.31 2.51
CA GLY A 35 -10.95 1.05 3.53
C GLY A 35 -10.33 1.20 4.92
N CYS A 36 -11.14 1.41 5.96
CA CYS A 36 -10.59 1.56 7.30
C CYS A 36 -10.30 0.20 7.95
N TRP A 37 -11.17 -0.78 7.81
CA TRP A 37 -11.08 -2.06 8.52
C TRP A 37 -9.92 -2.95 8.03
N ASN A 38 -9.69 -2.99 6.71
CA ASN A 38 -8.63 -3.81 6.14
C ASN A 38 -7.24 -3.36 6.62
N PRO A 39 -6.81 -2.10 6.40
CA PRO A 39 -5.49 -1.68 6.86
C PRO A 39 -5.39 -1.60 8.39
N ASP A 40 -6.49 -1.35 9.12
CA ASP A 40 -6.47 -1.39 10.58
C ASP A 40 -6.16 -2.81 11.11
N ALA A 41 -6.74 -3.83 10.52
CA ALA A 41 -6.41 -5.23 10.85
C ALA A 41 -4.97 -5.58 10.42
N LEU A 42 -4.57 -5.26 9.18
CA LEU A 42 -3.25 -5.61 8.65
C LEU A 42 -2.10 -4.89 9.35
N ARG A 43 -2.32 -3.67 9.84
CA ARG A 43 -1.27 -2.93 10.58
C ARG A 43 -0.91 -3.57 11.90
N ALA A 44 -1.80 -4.38 12.49
CA ALA A 44 -1.56 -5.14 13.71
C ALA A 44 -0.95 -6.53 13.43
N ASP A 45 -1.08 -7.04 12.19
CA ASP A 45 -0.57 -8.34 11.76
C ASP A 45 0.93 -8.28 11.43
N GLU A 46 1.76 -9.01 12.20
CA GLU A 46 3.22 -9.00 11.97
C GLU A 46 3.63 -9.66 10.65
N PRO A 47 3.06 -10.81 10.22
CA PRO A 47 3.34 -11.38 8.90
C PRO A 47 3.10 -10.38 7.76
N ALA A 48 1.98 -9.64 7.79
CA ALA A 48 1.69 -8.62 6.78
C ALA A 48 2.74 -7.48 6.79
N ARG A 49 3.10 -6.96 7.97
CA ARG A 49 4.15 -5.93 8.08
C ARG A 49 5.51 -6.43 7.61
N ALA A 50 5.86 -7.67 7.95
CA ALA A 50 7.12 -8.29 7.52
C ALA A 50 7.17 -8.43 6.00
N LEU A 51 6.08 -8.88 5.37
CA LEU A 51 5.97 -8.97 3.91
C LEU A 51 6.15 -7.59 3.25
N VAL A 52 5.48 -6.55 3.76
CA VAL A 52 5.62 -5.18 3.23
C VAL A 52 7.06 -4.69 3.34
N ARG A 53 7.72 -4.90 4.49
CA ARG A 53 9.14 -4.55 4.67
C ARG A 53 10.05 -5.28 3.68
N ALA A 54 9.82 -6.58 3.51
CA ALA A 54 10.63 -7.41 2.62
C ALA A 54 10.47 -7.01 1.15
N MET A 55 9.24 -6.75 0.70
CA MET A 55 8.95 -6.25 -0.65
C MET A 55 9.64 -4.90 -0.90
N HIS A 56 9.50 -3.97 0.05
CA HIS A 56 10.14 -2.65 -0.05
C HIS A 56 11.66 -2.74 -0.07
N ALA A 57 12.26 -3.53 0.82
CA ALA A 57 13.72 -3.73 0.88
C ALA A 57 14.28 -4.42 -0.36
N ALA A 58 13.50 -5.28 -1.01
CA ALA A 58 13.86 -5.91 -2.29
C ALA A 58 13.74 -4.97 -3.50
N GLY A 59 13.36 -3.70 -3.30
CA GLY A 59 13.18 -2.74 -4.38
C GLY A 59 11.94 -2.98 -5.24
N LYS A 60 11.05 -3.88 -4.84
CA LYS A 60 9.82 -4.21 -5.57
C LYS A 60 8.76 -3.13 -5.37
N PRO A 61 7.94 -2.82 -6.38
CA PRO A 61 6.85 -1.85 -6.25
C PRO A 61 5.99 -2.13 -5.02
N THR A 62 6.00 -1.19 -4.08
CA THR A 62 5.28 -1.27 -2.82
C THR A 62 4.24 -0.15 -2.82
N CYS A 63 3.00 -0.52 -3.12
CA CYS A 63 1.93 0.39 -3.45
C CYS A 63 0.88 0.45 -2.35
N ALA A 64 0.30 1.62 -2.08
CA ALA A 64 -0.85 1.77 -1.19
C ALA A 64 -1.79 2.87 -1.65
N ILE A 65 -3.06 2.70 -1.38
CA ILE A 65 -4.10 3.69 -1.67
C ILE A 65 -4.99 3.93 -0.45
N CYS A 66 -5.41 5.18 -0.27
CA CYS A 66 -6.39 5.63 0.72
C CYS A 66 -5.87 5.44 2.16
N HIS A 67 -6.44 4.50 2.94
CA HIS A 67 -5.96 4.14 4.28
C HIS A 67 -4.91 3.01 4.25
N GLY A 68 -4.62 2.42 3.09
CA GLY A 68 -3.62 1.36 2.95
C GLY A 68 -2.24 1.76 3.49
N GLN A 69 -1.92 3.06 3.47
CA GLN A 69 -0.68 3.61 4.00
C GLN A 69 -0.50 3.39 5.51
N TRP A 70 -1.56 3.13 6.29
CA TRP A 70 -1.41 2.74 7.70
C TRP A 70 -0.55 1.49 7.89
N VAL A 71 -0.64 0.55 6.96
CA VAL A 71 0.22 -0.65 7.00
C VAL A 71 1.68 -0.26 6.77
N MET A 72 1.96 0.68 5.85
CA MET A 72 3.31 1.22 5.60
C MET A 72 3.87 1.97 6.81
N VAL A 73 3.01 2.78 7.50
CA VAL A 73 3.37 3.44 8.77
C VAL A 73 3.81 2.40 9.79
N SER A 74 3.00 1.36 9.98
CA SER A 74 3.26 0.30 10.96
C SER A 74 4.43 -0.62 10.55
N ALA A 75 4.69 -0.76 9.25
CA ALA A 75 5.88 -1.43 8.71
C ALA A 75 7.15 -0.57 8.82
N LYS A 76 7.05 0.72 9.21
CA LYS A 76 8.16 1.67 9.41
C LYS A 76 8.99 1.92 8.13
N ILE A 77 8.36 1.96 6.97
CA ILE A 77 9.05 2.17 5.67
C ILE A 77 8.92 3.61 5.14
N LEU A 78 8.25 4.51 5.88
CA LEU A 78 7.96 5.87 5.41
C LEU A 78 8.97 6.94 5.85
N LYS A 79 9.83 6.66 6.82
CA LYS A 79 10.78 7.66 7.35
C LYS A 79 11.70 8.20 6.25
N GLY A 80 11.69 9.52 6.06
CA GLY A 80 12.48 10.22 5.04
C GLY A 80 11.99 10.03 3.61
N ARG A 81 10.80 9.44 3.42
CA ARG A 81 10.19 9.19 2.10
C ARG A 81 9.13 10.23 1.78
N ARG A 82 8.90 10.48 0.50
CA ARG A 82 7.74 11.25 0.03
C ARG A 82 6.56 10.32 -0.14
N ALA A 83 5.38 10.73 0.33
CA ALA A 83 4.19 9.91 0.24
C ALA A 83 2.92 10.77 0.22
N THR A 84 1.81 10.17 -0.16
CA THR A 84 0.47 10.75 -0.02
C THR A 84 -0.48 9.73 0.57
N ALA A 85 -1.61 10.19 1.08
CA ALA A 85 -2.71 9.36 1.59
C ALA A 85 -4.02 10.13 1.49
N VAL A 86 -5.12 9.48 1.82
CA VAL A 86 -6.38 10.16 2.10
C VAL A 86 -6.15 11.23 3.19
N TRP A 87 -6.80 12.40 3.06
CA TRP A 87 -6.49 13.59 3.88
C TRP A 87 -6.48 13.34 5.39
N ASN A 88 -7.41 12.52 5.90
CA ASN A 88 -7.60 12.30 7.34
C ASN A 88 -6.50 11.48 8.01
N ILE A 89 -5.60 10.85 7.23
CA ILE A 89 -4.45 10.09 7.75
C ILE A 89 -3.09 10.66 7.29
N GLN A 90 -3.08 11.79 6.59
CA GLN A 90 -1.82 12.43 6.19
C GLN A 90 -0.94 12.74 7.39
N ILE A 91 -1.54 13.20 8.48
CA ILE A 91 -0.85 13.44 9.75
C ILE A 91 -0.13 12.20 10.31
N ASP A 92 -0.67 11.00 10.07
CA ASP A 92 -0.04 9.76 10.53
C ASP A 92 1.25 9.48 9.74
N LEU A 93 1.28 9.85 8.45
CA LEU A 93 2.46 9.73 7.61
C LEU A 93 3.54 10.73 8.04
N GLU A 94 3.15 11.97 8.35
CA GLU A 94 4.05 13.00 8.89
C GLU A 94 4.66 12.53 10.21
N ASN A 95 3.85 12.01 11.13
CA ASN A 95 4.29 11.44 12.41
C ASN A 95 5.23 10.23 12.22
N ALA A 96 5.08 9.50 11.11
CA ALA A 96 5.99 8.41 10.72
C ALA A 96 7.28 8.92 10.06
N GLY A 97 7.44 10.22 9.90
CA GLY A 97 8.63 10.87 9.33
C GLY A 97 8.62 10.98 7.80
N ALA A 98 7.48 10.88 7.16
CA ALA A 98 7.34 11.12 5.73
C ALA A 98 7.23 12.62 5.40
N THR A 99 7.64 13.00 4.19
CA THR A 99 7.24 14.27 3.57
C THR A 99 5.94 14.03 2.81
N VAL A 100 4.85 14.57 3.33
CA VAL A 100 3.52 14.39 2.74
C VAL A 100 3.30 15.40 1.61
N LEU A 101 2.83 14.89 0.47
CA LEU A 101 2.44 15.69 -0.69
C LEU A 101 0.97 15.43 -0.99
N ASP A 102 0.14 16.48 -1.06
CA ASP A 102 -1.27 16.32 -1.45
C ASP A 102 -1.42 16.22 -2.97
N GLU A 103 -0.87 15.13 -3.52
CA GLU A 103 -0.90 14.81 -4.95
C GLU A 103 -1.69 13.52 -5.20
N PRO A 104 -2.32 13.38 -6.38
CA PRO A 104 -3.09 12.18 -6.73
C PRO A 104 -2.30 10.88 -6.62
N CYS A 105 -1.01 10.93 -6.96
CA CYS A 105 -0.10 9.80 -6.85
C CYS A 105 1.32 10.32 -6.61
N VAL A 106 1.98 9.80 -5.60
CA VAL A 106 3.39 10.09 -5.28
C VAL A 106 4.20 8.83 -5.52
N VAL A 107 5.26 8.96 -6.31
CA VAL A 107 6.26 7.92 -6.56
C VAL A 107 7.57 8.37 -5.93
N ASP A 108 8.12 7.56 -5.05
CA ASP A 108 9.42 7.76 -4.42
C ASP A 108 10.22 6.46 -4.42
N GLY A 109 11.06 6.28 -5.45
CA GLY A 109 11.69 5.00 -5.73
C GLY A 109 10.63 3.92 -6.01
N ASN A 110 10.68 2.83 -5.26
CA ASN A 110 9.70 1.74 -5.36
C ASN A 110 8.45 1.94 -4.48
N LEU A 111 8.37 3.04 -3.73
CA LEU A 111 7.19 3.39 -2.94
C LEU A 111 6.21 4.18 -3.81
N ILE A 112 4.98 3.70 -3.94
CA ILE A 112 3.93 4.31 -4.75
C ILE A 112 2.68 4.48 -3.89
N THR A 113 2.23 5.72 -3.70
CA THR A 113 1.08 6.02 -2.84
C THR A 113 0.06 6.88 -3.57
N ALA A 114 -1.22 6.69 -3.29
CA ALA A 114 -2.33 7.46 -3.86
C ALA A 114 -3.40 7.76 -2.81
N ARG A 115 -4.18 8.82 -3.02
CA ARG A 115 -5.14 9.34 -2.03
C ARG A 115 -6.47 8.61 -2.02
N PHE A 116 -7.10 8.49 -3.20
CA PHE A 116 -8.51 8.08 -3.31
C PHE A 116 -8.72 7.05 -4.41
N PRO A 117 -9.85 6.36 -4.43
CA PRO A 117 -10.21 5.47 -5.55
C PRO A 117 -10.14 6.16 -6.93
N TYR A 118 -10.42 7.46 -7.02
CA TYR A 118 -10.31 8.23 -8.28
C TYR A 118 -8.86 8.35 -8.77
N ASP A 119 -7.88 8.22 -7.89
CA ASP A 119 -6.45 8.28 -8.20
C ASP A 119 -5.88 6.89 -8.58
N LEU A 120 -6.68 5.83 -8.48
CA LEU A 120 -6.27 4.45 -8.78
C LEU A 120 -5.64 4.27 -10.17
N PRO A 121 -6.15 4.89 -11.26
CA PRO A 121 -5.52 4.76 -12.57
C PRO A 121 -4.06 5.23 -12.60
N ARG A 122 -3.72 6.30 -11.86
CA ARG A 122 -2.35 6.82 -11.78
C ARG A 122 -1.44 5.89 -10.97
N LEU A 123 -1.93 5.35 -9.87
CA LEU A 123 -1.20 4.37 -9.06
C LEU A 123 -0.90 3.11 -9.86
N ILE A 124 -1.91 2.55 -10.55
CA ILE A 124 -1.75 1.35 -11.38
C ILE A 124 -0.77 1.60 -12.53
N ALA A 125 -0.88 2.75 -13.22
CA ALA A 125 0.05 3.10 -14.29
C ALA A 125 1.51 3.17 -13.78
N ALA A 126 1.74 3.77 -12.61
CA ALA A 126 3.07 3.84 -12.00
C ALA A 126 3.61 2.45 -11.61
N MET A 127 2.77 1.62 -10.99
CA MET A 127 3.12 0.24 -10.61
C MET A 127 3.48 -0.60 -11.85
N VAL A 128 2.62 -0.59 -12.86
CA VAL A 128 2.85 -1.35 -14.11
C VAL A 128 4.11 -0.84 -14.82
N GLY A 129 4.33 0.48 -14.85
CA GLY A 129 5.54 1.07 -15.42
C GLY A 129 6.82 0.53 -14.77
N GLN A 130 6.84 0.40 -13.44
CA GLN A 130 7.99 -0.16 -12.72
C GLN A 130 8.15 -1.66 -13.00
N LEU A 131 7.06 -2.43 -13.04
CA LEU A 131 7.11 -3.86 -13.37
C LEU A 131 7.67 -4.11 -14.77
N LEU A 132 7.23 -3.33 -15.77
CA LEU A 132 7.75 -3.42 -17.13
C LEU A 132 9.22 -3.01 -17.24
N ALA A 133 9.68 -2.06 -16.43
CA ALA A 133 11.08 -1.65 -16.38
C ALA A 133 11.98 -2.74 -15.76
N ALA A 134 11.49 -3.45 -14.74
CA ALA A 134 12.21 -4.53 -14.08
C ALA A 134 12.29 -5.82 -14.92
N ALA A 135 11.38 -6.01 -15.87
CA ALA A 135 11.35 -7.18 -16.77
C ALA A 135 12.29 -7.07 -17.97
N ARG A 136 13.00 -5.95 -18.12
CA ARG A 136 13.99 -5.71 -19.20
C ARG A 136 15.40 -5.98 -18.73
#